data_39e4b83901bfe16cdb31a9e7c22bcf23
#
_entry.id   39e4b83901bfe16cdb31a9e7c22bcf23
#
_cell.length_a   1.000
_cell.length_b   1.000
_cell.length_c   1.000
_cell.angle_alpha   90.00
_cell.angle_beta   90.00
_cell.angle_gamma   90.00
#
_symmetry.space_group_name_H-M   'P 1'
#
loop_
_entity.id
_entity.type
_entity.pdbx_description
1 polymer ?
#
loop_
_entity_poly.entity_id
_entity_poly.type
_entity_poly.pdbx_seq_one_letter_code
_entity_poly.pdbx_strand_id
1 'polypeptide(L)'
;VNDETTGGTEGALPLQRLAGWGLRGIAVLTGLGGLLTSVTLWALAQETPQVPWPVASLVLLQALFAVAVLAWVVLLWRRARALGALETRDYPAITCVVVCTRLVGELLAIAFVLLALALSVISLTAVEPFAGTAVAAFGLEAELVEPASWGLAILTAILWPLAGLFAGGMVLFAAYLFADAMTAMLEYVRDVRRIRETLSSGPSAR
;
A
#
# COMPACT_ATOMS: atom_id res chain seq x y z
N VAL A 1 7.19 -40.72 32.16
CA VAL A 1 7.98 -39.71 31.41
C VAL A 1 7.33 -39.65 30.05
N ASN A 2 6.36 -38.72 29.86
CA ASN A 2 5.62 -38.60 28.61
C ASN A 2 6.10 -37.38 27.86
N ASP A 3 6.65 -37.64 26.68
CA ASP A 3 6.98 -36.69 25.63
C ASP A 3 5.67 -36.16 25.00
N GLU A 4 5.05 -35.14 25.55
CA GLU A 4 3.87 -34.45 24.97
C GLU A 4 4.13 -32.98 24.61
N THR A 5 5.35 -32.59 24.27
CA THR A 5 5.65 -31.19 23.93
C THR A 5 5.94 -30.91 22.45
N THR A 6 5.68 -31.85 21.53
CA THR A 6 5.94 -31.65 20.09
C THR A 6 4.73 -31.17 19.25
N GLY A 7 3.58 -30.90 19.88
CA GLY A 7 2.35 -30.58 19.14
C GLY A 7 2.15 -29.14 18.64
N GLY A 8 3.05 -28.18 19.00
CA GLY A 8 2.77 -26.75 18.80
C GLY A 8 3.44 -26.05 17.60
N THR A 9 4.41 -26.64 16.96
CA THR A 9 5.26 -25.93 15.98
C THR A 9 4.94 -26.20 14.50
N GLU A 10 4.23 -27.29 14.19
CA GLU A 10 3.94 -27.65 12.79
C GLU A 10 2.84 -26.82 12.14
N GLY A 11 1.93 -26.20 12.92
CA GLY A 11 0.80 -25.42 12.39
C GLY A 11 1.15 -23.99 11.95
N ALA A 12 2.21 -23.38 12.50
CA ALA A 12 2.56 -21.98 12.22
C ALA A 12 3.29 -21.80 10.88
N LEU A 13 4.09 -22.76 10.47
CA LEU A 13 4.82 -22.74 9.19
C LEU A 13 3.91 -22.66 7.95
N PRO A 14 2.76 -23.37 7.88
CA PRO A 14 1.88 -23.30 6.72
C PRO A 14 1.21 -21.93 6.56
N LEU A 15 0.82 -21.24 7.65
CA LEU A 15 0.14 -19.94 7.58
C LEU A 15 1.05 -18.84 7.00
N GLN A 16 2.29 -18.74 7.45
CA GLN A 16 3.25 -17.75 6.96
C GLN A 16 3.62 -18.02 5.50
N ARG A 17 3.82 -19.28 5.13
CA ARG A 17 4.05 -19.69 3.74
C ARG A 17 2.85 -19.34 2.87
N LEU A 18 1.64 -19.66 3.33
CA LEU A 18 0.40 -19.36 2.61
C LEU A 18 0.20 -17.85 2.42
N ALA A 19 0.46 -17.03 3.45
CA ALA A 19 0.43 -15.58 3.36
C ALA A 19 1.49 -15.04 2.37
N GLY A 20 2.71 -15.58 2.40
CA GLY A 20 3.76 -15.23 1.46
C GLY A 20 3.42 -15.59 0.01
N TRP A 21 2.84 -16.76 -0.23
CA TRP A 21 2.34 -17.16 -1.54
C TRP A 21 1.17 -16.30 -2.00
N GLY A 22 0.24 -15.96 -1.09
CA GLY A 22 -0.88 -15.06 -1.35
C GLY A 22 -0.40 -13.67 -1.83
N LEU A 23 0.57 -13.08 -1.13
CA LEU A 23 1.15 -11.80 -1.53
C LEU A 23 1.87 -11.86 -2.89
N ARG A 24 2.56 -12.95 -3.20
CA ARG A 24 3.16 -13.15 -4.53
C ARG A 24 2.08 -13.26 -5.62
N GLY A 25 1.01 -13.99 -5.34
CA GLY A 25 -0.15 -14.07 -6.24
C GLY A 25 -0.77 -12.71 -6.51
N ILE A 26 -0.99 -11.91 -5.46
CA ILE A 26 -1.49 -10.53 -5.57
C ILE A 26 -0.50 -9.67 -6.38
N ALA A 27 0.82 -9.79 -6.18
CA ALA A 27 1.81 -9.05 -6.94
C ALA A 27 1.75 -9.36 -8.44
N VAL A 28 1.60 -10.65 -8.80
CA VAL A 28 1.44 -11.07 -10.21
C VAL A 28 0.15 -10.53 -10.80
N LEU A 29 -0.97 -10.63 -10.07
CA LEU A 29 -2.27 -10.11 -10.52
C LEU A 29 -2.23 -8.59 -10.68
N THR A 30 -1.57 -7.86 -9.77
CA THR A 30 -1.37 -6.41 -9.88
C THR A 30 -0.54 -6.05 -11.11
N GLY A 31 0.51 -6.79 -11.39
CA GLY A 31 1.34 -6.59 -12.57
C GLY A 31 0.57 -6.83 -13.87
N LEU A 32 -0.16 -7.95 -13.96
CA LEU A 32 -0.97 -8.30 -15.13
C LEU A 32 -2.13 -7.32 -15.32
N GLY A 33 -2.84 -6.97 -14.23
CA GLY A 33 -3.93 -5.99 -14.25
C GLY A 33 -3.41 -4.61 -14.67
N GLY A 34 -2.25 -4.19 -14.18
CA GLY A 34 -1.60 -2.95 -14.57
C GLY A 34 -1.25 -2.90 -16.06
N LEU A 35 -0.69 -3.98 -16.60
CA LEU A 35 -0.41 -4.09 -18.03
C LEU A 35 -1.69 -4.01 -18.86
N LEU A 36 -2.72 -4.74 -18.49
CA LEU A 36 -4.00 -4.73 -19.18
C LEU A 36 -4.63 -3.33 -19.18
N THR A 37 -4.67 -2.67 -18.02
CA THR A 37 -5.18 -1.30 -17.88
C THR A 37 -4.36 -0.32 -18.71
N SER A 38 -3.05 -0.49 -18.76
CA SER A 38 -2.15 0.35 -19.59
C SER A 38 -2.51 0.26 -21.08
N VAL A 39 -2.72 -0.96 -21.57
CA VAL A 39 -3.10 -1.22 -22.98
C VAL A 39 -4.49 -0.65 -23.29
N THR A 40 -5.46 -0.86 -22.39
CA THR A 40 -6.83 -0.35 -22.58
C THR A 40 -6.88 1.18 -22.56
N LEU A 41 -6.15 1.85 -21.68
CA LEU A 41 -6.05 3.31 -21.65
C LEU A 41 -5.44 3.85 -22.94
N TRP A 42 -4.42 3.18 -23.48
CA TRP A 42 -3.82 3.58 -24.75
C TRP A 42 -4.78 3.39 -25.92
N ALA A 43 -5.51 2.28 -25.99
CA ALA A 43 -6.51 2.02 -27.02
C ALA A 43 -7.64 3.05 -26.98
N LEU A 44 -8.20 3.34 -25.79
CA LEU A 44 -9.22 4.37 -25.60
C LEU A 44 -8.76 5.76 -26.04
N ALA A 45 -7.50 6.12 -25.76
CA ALA A 45 -6.94 7.39 -26.18
C ALA A 45 -6.83 7.52 -27.72
N GLN A 46 -6.68 6.41 -28.44
CA GLN A 46 -6.65 6.39 -29.89
C GLN A 46 -8.06 6.46 -30.51
N GLU A 47 -9.07 5.91 -29.83
CA GLU A 47 -10.46 5.89 -30.33
C GLU A 47 -11.19 7.22 -30.12
N THR A 48 -10.67 8.14 -29.31
CA THR A 48 -11.27 9.47 -29.05
C THR A 48 -10.49 10.61 -29.72
N PRO A 49 -10.53 10.71 -31.05
CA PRO A 49 -9.74 11.70 -31.80
C PRO A 49 -10.19 13.15 -31.61
N GLN A 50 -11.32 13.37 -30.95
CA GLN A 50 -11.89 14.73 -30.75
C GLN A 50 -11.23 15.51 -29.60
N VAL A 51 -10.41 14.86 -28.78
CA VAL A 51 -9.69 15.51 -27.70
C VAL A 51 -8.22 15.63 -28.10
N PRO A 52 -7.70 16.83 -28.40
CA PRO A 52 -6.28 17.02 -28.68
C PRO A 52 -5.49 16.86 -27.39
N TRP A 53 -5.32 15.63 -26.97
CA TRP A 53 -4.40 15.32 -25.87
C TRP A 53 -3.00 15.68 -26.33
N PRO A 54 -2.29 16.54 -25.63
CA PRO A 54 -0.88 16.64 -25.91
C PRO A 54 -0.30 15.26 -25.62
N VAL A 55 0.21 14.61 -26.67
CA VAL A 55 0.79 13.24 -26.61
C VAL A 55 1.77 13.12 -25.44
N ALA A 56 2.46 14.23 -25.13
CA ALA A 56 3.37 14.31 -23.99
C ALA A 56 2.70 14.05 -22.63
N SER A 57 1.51 14.60 -22.39
CA SER A 57 0.82 14.38 -21.11
C SER A 57 0.31 12.96 -20.97
N LEU A 58 -0.17 12.37 -22.05
CA LEU A 58 -0.60 10.98 -22.08
C LEU A 58 0.58 10.04 -21.78
N VAL A 59 1.72 10.26 -22.42
CA VAL A 59 2.95 9.50 -22.18
C VAL A 59 3.41 9.66 -20.73
N LEU A 60 3.33 10.87 -20.17
CA LEU A 60 3.74 11.14 -18.79
C LEU A 60 2.82 10.44 -17.79
N LEU A 61 1.49 10.51 -17.99
CA LEU A 61 0.52 9.79 -17.15
C LEU A 61 0.72 8.28 -17.23
N GLN A 62 0.97 7.76 -18.42
CA GLN A 62 1.28 6.35 -18.62
C GLN A 62 2.57 5.93 -17.91
N ALA A 63 3.61 6.78 -17.96
CA ALA A 63 4.86 6.54 -17.24
C ALA A 63 4.64 6.54 -15.71
N LEU A 64 3.87 7.50 -15.16
CA LEU A 64 3.51 7.53 -13.74
C LEU A 64 2.74 6.28 -13.34
N PHE A 65 1.78 5.85 -14.15
CA PHE A 65 1.02 4.62 -13.90
C PHE A 65 1.93 3.38 -13.90
N ALA A 66 2.84 3.27 -14.86
CA ALA A 66 3.80 2.17 -14.92
C ALA A 66 4.73 2.15 -13.68
N VAL A 67 5.19 3.32 -13.24
CA VAL A 67 5.98 3.46 -12.00
C VAL A 67 5.16 3.02 -10.77
N ALA A 68 3.87 3.38 -10.70
CA ALA A 68 2.98 2.97 -9.62
C ALA A 68 2.86 1.44 -9.54
N VAL A 69 2.53 0.81 -10.66
CA VAL A 69 2.39 -0.66 -10.75
C VAL A 69 3.71 -1.35 -10.38
N LEU A 70 4.83 -0.87 -10.90
CA LEU A 70 6.15 -1.42 -10.59
C LEU A 70 6.49 -1.29 -9.10
N ALA A 71 6.27 -0.12 -8.51
CA ALA A 71 6.51 0.11 -7.09
C ALA A 71 5.66 -0.83 -6.22
N TRP A 72 4.39 -1.03 -6.55
CA TRP A 72 3.50 -1.94 -5.84
C TRP A 72 3.94 -3.40 -5.97
N VAL A 73 4.29 -3.85 -7.17
CA VAL A 73 4.78 -5.23 -7.40
C VAL A 73 6.06 -5.48 -6.61
N VAL A 74 7.02 -4.55 -6.65
CA VAL A 74 8.29 -4.66 -5.91
C VAL A 74 8.05 -4.69 -4.42
N LEU A 75 7.16 -3.83 -3.90
CA LEU A 75 6.84 -3.76 -2.48
C LEU A 75 6.17 -5.06 -1.99
N LEU A 76 5.15 -5.54 -2.70
CA LEU A 76 4.48 -6.80 -2.41
C LEU A 76 5.48 -7.97 -2.41
N TRP A 77 6.38 -8.01 -3.40
CA TRP A 77 7.39 -9.06 -3.51
C TRP A 77 8.41 -9.03 -2.36
N ARG A 78 8.86 -7.83 -1.97
CA ARG A 78 9.76 -7.66 -0.82
C ARG A 78 9.10 -8.10 0.48
N ARG A 79 7.84 -7.74 0.70
CA ARG A 79 7.08 -8.13 1.90
C ARG A 79 6.76 -9.62 1.94
N ALA A 80 6.46 -10.23 0.78
CA ALA A 80 6.28 -11.67 0.67
C ALA A 80 7.56 -12.45 1.06
N ARG A 81 8.75 -11.94 0.68
CA ARG A 81 10.03 -12.52 1.11
C ARG A 81 10.26 -12.35 2.62
N ALA A 82 9.96 -11.17 3.14
CA ALA A 82 10.11 -10.90 4.57
C ALA A 82 9.24 -11.83 5.43
N LEU A 83 7.98 -12.10 5.00
CA LEU A 83 7.10 -13.06 5.68
C LEU A 83 7.65 -14.49 5.64
N GLY A 84 8.24 -14.90 4.52
CA GLY A 84 8.83 -16.23 4.38
C GLY A 84 10.12 -16.44 5.18
N ALA A 85 10.81 -15.34 5.56
CA ALA A 85 12.04 -15.36 6.36
C ALA A 85 11.80 -15.23 7.87
N LEU A 86 10.55 -15.03 8.31
CA LEU A 86 10.21 -14.99 9.72
C LEU A 86 10.33 -16.39 10.31
N GLU A 87 11.34 -16.58 11.15
CA GLU A 87 11.43 -17.78 12.00
C GLU A 87 10.22 -17.84 12.96
N THR A 88 9.84 -19.05 13.35
CA THR A 88 8.71 -19.35 14.25
C THR A 88 8.74 -18.48 15.52
N ARG A 89 7.96 -17.41 15.51
CA ARG A 89 7.69 -16.59 16.71
C ARG A 89 6.44 -17.09 17.39
N ASP A 90 6.36 -16.91 18.69
CA ASP A 90 5.26 -17.39 19.57
C ASP A 90 3.84 -16.92 19.14
N TYR A 91 3.75 -15.91 18.24
CA TYR A 91 2.47 -15.34 17.77
C TYR A 91 2.52 -15.02 16.27
N PRO A 92 2.50 -16.04 15.37
CA PRO A 92 2.65 -15.85 13.93
C PRO A 92 1.54 -15.00 13.31
N ALA A 93 0.30 -15.12 13.80
CA ALA A 93 -0.83 -14.37 13.28
C ALA A 93 -0.69 -12.86 13.47
N ILE A 94 -0.25 -12.42 14.65
CA ILE A 94 -0.11 -10.99 14.95
C ILE A 94 1.09 -10.41 14.19
N THR A 95 2.17 -11.16 14.05
CA THR A 95 3.31 -10.75 13.21
C THR A 95 2.87 -10.55 11.75
N CYS A 96 2.02 -11.43 11.21
CA CYS A 96 1.43 -11.25 9.89
C CYS A 96 0.57 -9.98 9.80
N VAL A 97 -0.27 -9.70 10.80
CA VAL A 97 -1.09 -8.47 10.84
C VAL A 97 -0.21 -7.23 10.83
N VAL A 98 0.84 -7.17 11.65
CA VAL A 98 1.79 -6.05 11.70
C VAL A 98 2.44 -5.80 10.33
N VAL A 99 2.92 -6.87 9.66
CA VAL A 99 3.53 -6.77 8.33
C VAL A 99 2.51 -6.30 7.29
N CYS A 100 1.28 -6.83 7.33
CA CYS A 100 0.21 -6.43 6.42
C CYS A 100 -0.22 -4.97 6.64
N THR A 101 -0.32 -4.50 7.88
CA THR A 101 -0.66 -3.11 8.20
C THR A 101 0.38 -2.14 7.64
N ARG A 102 1.67 -2.42 7.84
CA ARG A 102 2.75 -1.62 7.26
C ARG A 102 2.70 -1.63 5.73
N LEU A 103 2.47 -2.80 5.13
CA LEU A 103 2.34 -2.94 3.68
C LEU A 103 1.19 -2.09 3.13
N VAL A 104 0.01 -2.15 3.75
CA VAL A 104 -1.16 -1.33 3.34
C VAL A 104 -0.84 0.16 3.45
N GLY A 105 -0.20 0.60 4.54
CA GLY A 105 0.23 1.99 4.71
C GLY A 105 1.19 2.45 3.61
N GLU A 106 2.19 1.62 3.25
CA GLU A 106 3.15 1.91 2.18
C GLU A 106 2.47 1.97 0.80
N LEU A 107 1.55 1.04 0.50
CA LEU A 107 0.80 1.03 -0.76
C LEU A 107 -0.08 2.27 -0.90
N LEU A 108 -0.80 2.63 0.16
CA LEU A 108 -1.66 3.82 0.17
C LEU A 108 -0.83 5.11 0.06
N ALA A 109 0.29 5.22 0.77
CA ALA A 109 1.17 6.39 0.68
C ALA A 109 1.69 6.60 -0.74
N ILE A 110 2.15 5.54 -1.41
CA ILE A 110 2.57 5.58 -2.82
C ILE A 110 1.40 5.99 -3.70
N ALA A 111 0.20 5.43 -3.48
CA ALA A 111 -0.99 5.76 -4.25
C ALA A 111 -1.35 7.25 -4.15
N PHE A 112 -1.33 7.84 -2.94
CA PHE A 112 -1.61 9.26 -2.74
C PHE A 112 -0.60 10.16 -3.46
N VAL A 113 0.68 9.86 -3.38
CA VAL A 113 1.73 10.64 -4.05
C VAL A 113 1.58 10.57 -5.57
N LEU A 114 1.38 9.37 -6.11
CA LEU A 114 1.27 9.19 -7.56
C LEU A 114 -0.04 9.76 -8.13
N LEU A 115 -1.14 9.64 -7.39
CA LEU A 115 -2.39 10.29 -7.73
C LEU A 115 -2.25 11.83 -7.76
N ALA A 116 -1.59 12.39 -6.76
CA ALA A 116 -1.34 13.83 -6.69
C ALA A 116 -0.45 14.32 -7.84
N LEU A 117 0.57 13.54 -8.22
CA LEU A 117 1.39 13.84 -9.40
C LEU A 117 0.57 13.75 -10.68
N ALA A 118 -0.31 12.76 -10.82
CA ALA A 118 -1.21 12.67 -11.96
C ALA A 118 -2.15 13.86 -12.06
N LEU A 119 -2.76 14.28 -10.94
CA LEU A 119 -3.60 15.48 -10.87
C LEU A 119 -2.82 16.75 -11.20
N SER A 120 -1.55 16.85 -10.79
CA SER A 120 -0.65 17.96 -11.16
C SER A 120 -0.46 18.03 -12.69
N VAL A 121 -0.20 16.90 -13.34
CA VAL A 121 -0.06 16.83 -14.81
C VAL A 121 -1.37 17.23 -15.49
N ILE A 122 -2.50 16.73 -15.02
CA ILE A 122 -3.83 17.05 -15.55
C ILE A 122 -4.12 18.55 -15.42
N SER A 123 -3.80 19.17 -14.28
CA SER A 123 -4.00 20.60 -14.05
C SER A 123 -3.21 21.47 -15.02
N LEU A 124 -2.00 21.05 -15.40
CA LEU A 124 -1.16 21.78 -16.35
C LEU A 124 -1.61 21.61 -17.81
N THR A 125 -2.22 20.47 -18.14
CA THR A 125 -2.56 20.14 -19.52
C THR A 125 -3.98 20.55 -19.92
N ALA A 126 -4.78 21.06 -18.96
CA ALA A 126 -6.19 21.46 -19.14
C ALA A 126 -7.03 20.38 -19.87
N VAL A 127 -6.79 19.11 -19.54
CA VAL A 127 -7.48 17.98 -20.18
C VAL A 127 -8.82 17.79 -19.49
N GLU A 128 -9.80 18.59 -19.87
CA GLU A 128 -11.16 18.63 -19.33
C GLU A 128 -11.85 17.25 -19.18
N PRO A 129 -11.85 16.34 -20.17
CA PRO A 129 -12.64 15.11 -20.03
C PRO A 129 -12.09 14.14 -19.01
N PHE A 130 -10.76 14.16 -18.73
CA PHE A 130 -10.18 13.26 -17.74
C PHE A 130 -10.29 13.80 -16.31
N ALA A 131 -10.23 15.12 -16.16
CA ALA A 131 -10.45 15.77 -14.89
C ALA A 131 -11.88 15.47 -14.38
N GLY A 132 -12.91 15.58 -15.24
CA GLY A 132 -14.28 15.25 -14.89
C GLY A 132 -14.48 13.79 -14.45
N THR A 133 -13.88 12.82 -15.14
CA THR A 133 -14.02 11.41 -14.78
C THR A 133 -13.21 11.01 -13.55
N ALA A 134 -12.01 11.54 -13.38
CA ALA A 134 -11.18 11.27 -12.20
C ALA A 134 -11.78 11.92 -10.95
N VAL A 135 -12.25 13.16 -11.05
CA VAL A 135 -12.90 13.90 -9.96
C VAL A 135 -14.24 13.27 -9.58
N ALA A 136 -15.05 12.84 -10.55
CA ALA A 136 -16.29 12.11 -10.32
C ALA A 136 -16.05 10.74 -9.64
N ALA A 137 -14.97 10.04 -9.99
CA ALA A 137 -14.59 8.77 -9.35
C ALA A 137 -14.24 8.93 -7.85
N PHE A 138 -13.82 10.14 -7.44
CA PHE A 138 -13.54 10.47 -6.02
C PHE A 138 -14.70 11.23 -5.34
N GLY A 139 -15.85 11.36 -5.99
CA GLY A 139 -17.02 12.05 -5.42
C GLY A 139 -16.85 13.56 -5.25
N LEU A 140 -15.88 14.15 -5.96
CA LEU A 140 -15.65 15.60 -5.99
C LEU A 140 -16.41 16.20 -7.17
N GLU A 141 -17.03 17.36 -6.98
CA GLU A 141 -17.77 18.04 -8.05
C GLU A 141 -16.81 18.63 -9.10
N ALA A 142 -17.15 18.47 -10.37
CA ALA A 142 -16.29 18.88 -11.51
C ALA A 142 -16.01 20.40 -11.56
N GLU A 143 -16.84 21.22 -10.89
CA GLU A 143 -16.66 22.68 -10.81
C GLU A 143 -15.34 23.14 -10.21
N LEU A 144 -14.65 22.26 -9.46
CA LEU A 144 -13.35 22.57 -8.84
C LEU A 144 -12.15 22.50 -9.83
N VAL A 145 -12.37 22.09 -11.07
CA VAL A 145 -11.28 21.73 -12.00
C VAL A 145 -11.17 22.64 -13.22
N GLU A 146 -12.08 23.57 -13.43
CA GLU A 146 -11.92 24.56 -14.51
C GLU A 146 -10.82 25.58 -14.15
N PRO A 147 -9.64 25.54 -14.80
CA PRO A 147 -8.61 26.55 -14.56
C PRO A 147 -9.05 27.87 -15.18
N ALA A 148 -9.66 28.73 -14.39
CA ALA A 148 -10.07 30.06 -14.84
C ALA A 148 -8.88 30.95 -15.32
N SER A 149 -7.65 30.55 -15.03
CA SER A 149 -6.42 31.24 -15.46
C SER A 149 -5.19 30.33 -15.37
N TRP A 150 -4.18 30.61 -16.20
CA TRP A 150 -2.87 29.93 -16.14
C TRP A 150 -2.22 29.98 -14.75
N GLY A 151 -2.44 31.07 -14.00
CA GLY A 151 -1.93 31.21 -12.63
C GLY A 151 -2.56 30.19 -11.69
N LEU A 152 -3.86 29.91 -11.82
CA LEU A 152 -4.55 28.91 -11.02
C LEU A 152 -4.09 27.50 -11.39
N ALA A 153 -3.90 27.21 -12.68
CA ALA A 153 -3.39 25.91 -13.16
C ALA A 153 -2.00 25.61 -12.59
N ILE A 154 -1.07 26.59 -12.59
CA ILE A 154 0.25 26.44 -12.00
C ILE A 154 0.18 26.25 -10.48
N LEU A 155 -0.67 27.04 -9.81
CA LEU A 155 -0.85 26.92 -8.36
C LEU A 155 -1.38 25.55 -7.96
N THR A 156 -2.41 25.08 -8.64
CA THR A 156 -2.99 23.74 -8.39
C THR A 156 -1.98 22.63 -8.70
N ALA A 157 -1.20 22.75 -9.78
CA ALA A 157 -0.17 21.79 -10.13
C ALA A 157 0.94 21.67 -9.06
N ILE A 158 1.22 22.75 -8.32
CA ILE A 158 2.18 22.74 -7.18
C ILE A 158 1.50 22.21 -5.91
N LEU A 159 0.25 22.58 -5.66
CA LEU A 159 -0.47 22.18 -4.45
C LEU A 159 -0.78 20.68 -4.40
N TRP A 160 -1.11 20.06 -5.53
CA TRP A 160 -1.42 18.63 -5.58
C TRP A 160 -0.28 17.73 -5.06
N PRO A 161 0.97 17.85 -5.54
CA PRO A 161 2.09 17.06 -5.00
C PRO A 161 2.31 17.28 -3.51
N LEU A 162 2.20 18.51 -3.01
CA LEU A 162 2.33 18.81 -1.59
C LEU A 162 1.22 18.14 -0.77
N ALA A 163 -0.02 18.22 -1.24
CA ALA A 163 -1.16 17.56 -0.60
C ALA A 163 -1.00 16.04 -0.59
N GLY A 164 -0.54 15.45 -1.71
CA GLY A 164 -0.28 14.03 -1.83
C GLY A 164 0.84 13.54 -0.91
N LEU A 165 1.93 14.29 -0.81
CA LEU A 165 3.02 14.00 0.12
C LEU A 165 2.55 14.07 1.58
N PHE A 166 1.76 15.09 1.93
CA PHE A 166 1.21 15.24 3.27
C PHE A 166 0.24 14.10 3.59
N ALA A 167 -0.74 13.83 2.72
CA ALA A 167 -1.71 12.76 2.92
C ALA A 167 -1.04 11.38 2.97
N GLY A 168 -0.14 11.10 2.04
CA GLY A 168 0.64 9.86 2.02
C GLY A 168 1.51 9.70 3.26
N GLY A 169 2.17 10.77 3.71
CA GLY A 169 2.96 10.79 4.93
C GLY A 169 2.12 10.52 6.19
N MET A 170 0.94 11.13 6.29
CA MET A 170 0.01 10.91 7.42
C MET A 170 -0.48 9.46 7.47
N VAL A 171 -0.85 8.88 6.32
CA VAL A 171 -1.29 7.47 6.23
C VAL A 171 -0.14 6.53 6.61
N LEU A 172 1.07 6.80 6.11
CA LEU A 172 2.25 6.01 6.43
C LEU A 172 2.54 6.08 7.94
N PHE A 173 2.56 7.28 8.51
CA PHE A 173 2.78 7.50 9.94
C PHE A 173 1.75 6.74 10.78
N ALA A 174 0.45 6.86 10.46
CA ALA A 174 -0.63 6.16 11.16
C ALA A 174 -0.47 4.63 11.10
N ALA A 175 -0.13 4.08 9.92
CA ALA A 175 0.08 2.65 9.74
C ALA A 175 1.27 2.12 10.56
N TYR A 176 2.38 2.87 10.60
CA TYR A 176 3.55 2.49 11.39
C TYR A 176 3.29 2.63 12.89
N LEU A 177 2.64 3.71 13.33
CA LEU A 177 2.26 3.91 14.73
C LEU A 177 1.37 2.76 15.22
N PHE A 178 0.37 2.38 14.42
CA PHE A 178 -0.50 1.24 14.75
C PHE A 178 0.27 -0.09 14.80
N ALA A 179 1.16 -0.33 13.83
CA ALA A 179 1.98 -1.53 13.81
C ALA A 179 2.92 -1.61 15.02
N ASP A 180 3.51 -0.49 15.45
CA ASP A 180 4.39 -0.42 16.60
C ASP A 180 3.61 -0.58 17.91
N ALA A 181 2.41 0.00 18.03
CA ALA A 181 1.51 -0.21 19.16
C ALA A 181 1.12 -1.69 19.33
N MET A 182 0.81 -2.38 18.23
CA MET A 182 0.53 -3.82 18.23
C MET A 182 1.76 -4.64 18.66
N THR A 183 2.94 -4.25 18.24
CA THR A 183 4.19 -4.93 18.63
C THR A 183 4.45 -4.73 20.14
N ALA A 184 4.31 -3.52 20.65
CA ALA A 184 4.46 -3.22 22.08
C ALA A 184 3.44 -3.99 22.95
N MET A 185 2.19 -4.10 22.48
CA MET A 185 1.18 -4.91 23.16
C MET A 185 1.56 -6.39 23.27
N LEU A 186 2.16 -6.92 22.18
CA LEU A 186 2.67 -8.30 22.17
C LEU A 186 3.81 -8.53 23.16
N GLU A 187 4.76 -7.59 23.22
CA GLU A 187 5.88 -7.65 24.17
C GLU A 187 5.36 -7.63 25.60
N TYR A 188 4.39 -6.76 25.87
CA TYR A 188 3.75 -6.70 27.20
C TYR A 188 3.08 -8.03 27.59
N VAL A 189 2.31 -8.64 26.68
CA VAL A 189 1.67 -9.94 26.93
C VAL A 189 2.71 -11.04 27.19
N ARG A 190 3.82 -11.01 26.46
CA ARG A 190 4.93 -11.96 26.62
C ARG A 190 5.60 -11.81 28.01
N ASP A 191 5.82 -10.58 28.44
CA ASP A 191 6.45 -10.31 29.72
C ASP A 191 5.55 -10.72 30.89
N VAL A 192 4.25 -10.45 30.80
CA VAL A 192 3.26 -10.91 31.80
C VAL A 192 3.24 -12.45 31.88
N ARG A 193 3.31 -13.13 30.76
CA ARG A 193 3.38 -14.61 30.74
C ARG A 193 4.66 -15.13 31.38
N ARG A 194 5.81 -14.55 31.10
CA ARG A 194 7.09 -14.92 31.74
C ARG A 194 7.07 -14.74 33.25
N ILE A 195 6.53 -13.60 33.72
CA ILE A 195 6.37 -13.33 35.13
C ILE A 195 5.47 -14.40 35.79
N ARG A 196 4.37 -14.77 35.16
CA ARG A 196 3.46 -15.81 35.65
C ARG A 196 4.16 -17.17 35.69
N GLU A 197 4.93 -17.55 34.72
CA GLU A 197 5.68 -18.80 34.66
C GLU A 197 6.75 -18.85 35.78
N THR A 198 7.47 -17.74 36.02
CA THR A 198 8.45 -17.65 37.13
C THR A 198 7.82 -17.73 38.51
N LEU A 199 6.64 -17.16 38.68
CA LEU A 199 5.90 -17.23 39.93
C LEU A 199 5.32 -18.64 40.17
N SER A 200 4.91 -19.35 39.12
CA SER A 200 4.37 -20.71 39.25
C SER A 200 5.48 -21.78 39.44
N SER A 201 6.70 -21.49 39.01
CA SER A 201 7.89 -22.34 39.21
C SER A 201 8.67 -22.02 40.49
N GLY A 202 8.10 -21.23 41.42
CA GLY A 202 8.68 -20.88 42.69
C GLY A 202 9.14 -22.11 43.46
N PRO A 203 10.15 -22.00 44.35
CA PRO A 203 10.81 -23.15 44.98
C PRO A 203 9.77 -23.97 45.71
N SER A 204 9.52 -25.20 45.22
CA SER A 204 8.81 -26.19 45.99
C SER A 204 9.54 -26.27 47.35
N ALA A 205 8.86 -25.80 48.38
CA ALA A 205 9.38 -25.82 49.75
C ALA A 205 10.03 -27.17 50.05
N ARG A 206 11.30 -27.15 50.33
CA ARG A 206 12.04 -28.28 50.88
C ARG A 206 11.61 -28.46 52.34
#